data_0570673b42e4fe7726b3a9eb24596f71
#
_entry.id   0570673b42e4fe7726b3a9eb24596f71
#
_cell.length_a   1.000
_cell.length_b   1.000
_cell.length_c   1.000
_cell.angle_alpha   90.00
_cell.angle_beta   90.00
_cell.angle_gamma   90.00
#
_symmetry.space_group_name_H-M   'P 1'
#
loop_
_entity.id
_entity.type
_entity.pdbx_description
1 polymer ?
#
loop_
_entity_poly.entity_id
_entity_poly.type
_entity_poly.pdbx_seq_one_letter_code
_entity_poly.pdbx_strand_id
1 'polypeptide(L)' 'MKRKAEEIRQLDIDDIKQKIDILEKGLYNLRYQSQTSRVEKPNRFKELRKEIAVCKTVIREKELADARKQ' A
#
# COMPACT_ATOMS: atom_id res chain seq x y z
N MET A 1 17.33 -0.25 9.16
CA MET A 1 16.03 0.18 8.66
C MET A 1 15.11 -0.99 8.47
N LYS A 2 13.93 -0.92 9.03
CA LYS A 2 12.95 -1.96 8.81
C LYS A 2 12.44 -1.89 7.39
N ARG A 3 12.40 -3.02 6.74
CA ARG A 3 11.89 -3.12 5.39
C ARG A 3 10.39 -3.35 5.45
N LYS A 4 9.65 -2.39 4.93
CA LYS A 4 8.19 -2.49 4.95
C LYS A 4 7.69 -3.72 4.22
N ALA A 5 8.40 -4.16 3.20
CA ALA A 5 8.02 -5.37 2.47
C ALA A 5 8.03 -6.60 3.36
N GLU A 6 9.02 -6.72 4.24
CA GLU A 6 9.11 -7.87 5.14
C GLU A 6 7.97 -7.88 6.16
N GLU A 7 7.63 -6.71 6.69
CA GLU A 7 6.51 -6.59 7.61
C GLU A 7 5.20 -6.99 6.94
N ILE A 8 5.01 -6.54 5.71
CA ILE A 8 3.81 -6.84 4.95
C ILE A 8 3.73 -8.32 4.61
N ARG A 9 4.87 -8.96 4.33
CA ARG A 9 4.90 -10.39 4.01
C ARG A 9 4.45 -11.26 5.16
N GLN A 10 4.55 -10.78 6.38
CA GLN A 10 4.10 -11.52 7.56
C GLN A 10 2.59 -11.47 7.73
N LEU A 11 1.91 -10.58 7.03
CA LEU A 11 0.46 -10.43 7.11
C LEU A 11 -0.24 -11.39 6.14
N ASP A 12 -1.47 -11.75 6.48
CA ASP A 12 -2.32 -12.52 5.57
C ASP A 12 -2.77 -11.64 4.40
N ILE A 13 -3.15 -12.30 3.30
CA ILE A 13 -3.61 -11.59 2.11
C ILE A 13 -4.77 -10.65 2.43
N ASP A 14 -5.72 -11.12 3.24
CA ASP A 14 -6.86 -10.28 3.61
C ASP A 14 -6.45 -9.03 4.38
N ASP A 15 -5.49 -9.17 5.29
CA ASP A 15 -4.96 -8.05 6.04
C ASP A 15 -4.25 -7.06 5.12
N ILE A 16 -3.52 -7.57 4.15
CA ILE A 16 -2.82 -6.72 3.18
C ILE A 16 -3.83 -5.96 2.32
N LYS A 17 -4.90 -6.63 1.91
CA LYS A 17 -5.96 -5.97 1.13
C LYS A 17 -6.63 -4.85 1.91
N GLN A 18 -6.87 -5.06 3.20
CA GLN A 18 -7.42 -4.02 4.06
C GLN A 18 -6.44 -2.85 4.17
N LYS A 19 -5.16 -3.14 4.30
CA LYS A 19 -4.14 -2.10 4.36
C LYS A 19 -4.13 -1.27 3.08
N ILE A 20 -4.22 -1.92 1.93
CA ILE A 20 -4.29 -1.21 0.65
C ILE A 20 -5.50 -0.28 0.62
N ASP A 21 -6.66 -0.76 1.07
CA ASP A 21 -7.87 0.04 1.09
C ASP A 21 -7.68 1.30 1.94
N ILE A 22 -7.11 1.14 3.12
CA ILE A 22 -6.85 2.26 4.02
C ILE A 22 -5.88 3.26 3.36
N LEU A 23 -4.82 2.76 2.72
CA LEU A 23 -3.84 3.61 2.06
C LEU A 23 -4.46 4.35 0.88
N GLU A 24 -5.31 3.69 0.11
CA GLU A 24 -5.98 4.33 -1.01
C GLU A 24 -6.93 5.43 -0.55
N LYS A 25 -7.65 5.19 0.54
CA LYS A 25 -8.50 6.22 1.12
C LYS A 25 -7.70 7.42 1.58
N GLY A 26 -6.54 7.20 2.18
CA GLY A 26 -5.63 8.27 2.54
C GLY A 26 -5.16 9.07 1.34
N LEU A 27 -4.87 8.38 0.25
CA LEU A 27 -4.45 9.03 -0.99
C LEU A 27 -5.57 9.90 -1.58
N TYR A 28 -6.80 9.38 -1.57
CA TYR A 28 -7.94 10.17 -2.03
C TYR A 28 -8.14 11.42 -1.18
N ASN A 29 -8.02 11.30 0.12
CA ASN A 29 -8.15 12.44 1.01
C ASN A 29 -7.09 13.50 0.72
N LEU A 30 -5.86 13.08 0.48
CA LEU A 30 -4.80 14.01 0.13
C LEU A 30 -5.08 14.72 -1.19
N ARG A 31 -5.56 14.00 -2.18
CA ARG A 31 -5.92 14.59 -3.45
C ARG A 31 -7.04 15.61 -3.30
N TYR A 32 -8.03 15.28 -2.49
CA TYR A 32 -9.12 16.18 -2.22
C TYR A 32 -8.63 17.46 -1.56
N GLN A 33 -7.77 17.33 -0.55
CA GLN A 33 -7.19 18.47 0.14
C GLN A 33 -6.35 19.34 -0.80
N SER A 34 -5.65 18.73 -1.74
CA SER A 34 -4.82 19.50 -2.66
C SER A 34 -5.65 20.32 -3.65
N GLN A 35 -6.90 19.92 -3.89
CA GLN A 35 -7.80 20.71 -4.73
C GLN A 35 -8.39 21.91 -4.01
N THR A 36 -8.54 21.82 -2.68
CA THR A 36 -9.16 22.87 -1.89
C THR A 36 -8.14 23.76 -1.17
N SER A 37 -6.95 23.22 -0.91
CA SER A 37 -5.89 23.97 -0.26
C SER A 37 -4.54 23.41 -0.71
N ARG A 38 -3.49 24.20 -0.55
CA ARG A 38 -2.16 23.76 -0.93
C ARG A 38 -1.68 22.65 0.00
N VAL A 39 -1.29 21.53 -0.59
CA VAL A 39 -0.65 20.45 0.13
C VAL A 39 0.85 20.75 0.17
N GLU A 40 1.39 20.97 1.36
CA GLU A 40 2.77 21.38 1.51
C GLU A 40 3.77 20.23 1.43
N LYS A 41 3.29 18.98 1.49
CA LYS A 41 4.19 17.82 1.51
C LYS A 41 3.88 16.83 0.38
N PRO A 42 4.43 17.06 -0.81
CA PRO A 42 4.26 16.12 -1.91
C PRO A 42 4.88 14.74 -1.64
N ASN A 43 5.82 14.67 -0.70
CA ASN A 43 6.44 13.39 -0.33
C ASN A 43 5.42 12.38 0.20
N ARG A 44 4.34 12.86 0.82
CA ARG A 44 3.34 11.97 1.36
C ARG A 44 2.62 11.17 0.26
N PHE A 45 2.37 11.82 -0.88
CA PHE A 45 1.83 11.11 -2.03
C PHE A 45 2.74 9.99 -2.48
N LYS A 46 4.03 10.29 -2.56
CA LYS A 46 5.02 9.30 -2.99
C LYS A 46 5.10 8.14 -2.02
N GLU A 47 5.09 8.42 -0.73
CA GLU A 47 5.15 7.39 0.29
C GLU A 47 3.93 6.47 0.23
N LEU A 48 2.74 7.05 0.13
CA LEU A 48 1.51 6.25 0.04
C LEU A 48 1.49 5.39 -1.20
N ARG A 49 1.90 5.95 -2.34
CA ARG A 49 1.93 5.20 -3.59
C ARG A 49 2.93 4.06 -3.52
N LYS A 50 4.09 4.28 -2.90
CA LYS A 50 5.09 3.23 -2.71
C LYS A 50 4.55 2.11 -1.82
N GLU A 51 3.90 2.46 -0.72
CA GLU A 51 3.34 1.46 0.17
C GLU A 51 2.27 0.62 -0.52
N ILE A 52 1.40 1.28 -1.28
CA ILE A 52 0.38 0.57 -2.05
C ILE A 52 1.02 -0.38 -3.05
N ALA A 53 2.06 0.08 -3.75
CA ALA A 53 2.76 -0.75 -4.73
C ALA A 53 3.41 -1.97 -4.06
N VAL A 54 4.04 -1.76 -2.91
CA VAL A 54 4.65 -2.87 -2.16
C VAL A 54 3.60 -3.87 -1.72
N CYS A 55 2.46 -3.39 -1.21
CA CYS A 55 1.38 -4.27 -0.79
C CYS A 55 0.86 -5.11 -1.96
N LYS A 56 0.66 -4.49 -3.12
CA LYS A 56 0.20 -5.20 -4.30
C LYS A 56 1.20 -6.24 -4.77
N THR A 57 2.49 -5.90 -4.72
CA THR A 57 3.55 -6.83 -5.08
C THR A 57 3.56 -8.04 -4.16
N VAL A 58 3.44 -7.82 -2.86
CA VAL A 58 3.43 -8.90 -1.88
C VAL A 58 2.21 -9.80 -2.07
N ILE A 59 1.04 -9.22 -2.32
CA ILE A 59 -0.16 -10.01 -2.60
C ILE A 59 0.07 -10.90 -3.81
N ARG A 60 0.64 -10.34 -4.87
CA ARG A 60 0.92 -11.11 -6.08
C ARG A 60 1.89 -12.25 -5.80
N GLU A 61 2.92 -12.00 -5.01
CA GLU A 61 3.88 -13.04 -4.62
C GLU A 61 3.19 -14.17 -3.87
N LYS A 62 2.30 -13.84 -2.94
CA LYS A 62 1.58 -14.84 -2.16
C LYS A 62 0.62 -15.64 -3.02
N GLU A 63 -0.07 -14.99 -3.92
CA GLU A 63 -0.99 -15.67 -4.84
C GLU A 63 -0.24 -16.64 -5.76
N LEU A 64 0.92 -16.21 -6.26
CA LEU A 64 1.76 -17.08 -7.09
C LEU A 64 2.29 -18.27 -6.30
N ALA A 65 2.69 -18.05 -5.05
CA ALA A 65 3.17 -19.13 -4.20
C ALA A 65 2.07 -20.15 -3.94
N ASP A 66 0.85 -19.69 -3.68
CA ASP A 66 -0.29 -20.58 -3.48
C ASP A 66 -0.61 -21.37 -4.74
N ALA A 67 -0.53 -20.73 -5.90
CA ALA A 67 -0.77 -21.42 -7.17
C ALA A 67 0.27 -22.50 -7.41
N ARG A 68 1.52 -22.25 -7.01
CA ARG A 68 2.58 -23.27 -7.20
C ARG A 68 2.44 -24.46 -6.28
N LYS A 69 1.79 -24.28 -5.14
CA LYS A 69 1.58 -25.39 -4.20
C LYS A 69 0.52 -26.36 -4.65
N GLN A 70 -0.31 -25.96 -5.55
CA GLN A 70 -1.31 -26.83 -6.14
C GLN A 70 -0.74 -27.57 -7.34
#